data_1be630335d6727e8ddc8afa9c6fa6234
#
_entry.id   1be630335d6727e8ddc8afa9c6fa6234
#
_cell.length_a   1.000
_cell.length_b   1.000
_cell.length_c   1.000
_cell.angle_alpha   90.00
_cell.angle_beta   90.00
_cell.angle_gamma   90.00
#
_symmetry.space_group_name_H-M   'P 1'
#
loop_
_entity.id
_entity.type
_entity.pdbx_description
1 polymer ?
#
loop_
_entity_poly.entity_id
_entity_poly.type
_entity_poly.pdbx_seq_one_letter_code
_entity_poly.pdbx_strand_id
1 'polypeptide(L)'
;MSAMSAAAPADRSGSTRRRACLLLALLAGAAVPRAHATDWEASLDARLVNSDAERSFMDGGLGSVRFDRTDSTLQLGRARFALTQSFAEIWSAHLDASVWDDKDAHLLGATEAYLQLRPYPRAGYRLRVKAGAFYPPVSLENRASGWESPYTLSYSAINSWLATEVRTIGAEAQLEWLGTRLGHAFDLEVTGAVFGWNDQAGVVLANDGFLLHDRQTPVFGRVGQPNVPPLNGAKPFLELDGRAGAYAGLEARYLDRLVLRVLRYDNRADPTQIDSVAGVIAWDTRFTSAGARLETQGGWTFIAQGLDGDTLIAPHGFMIRWPFRAGFGLVSRRFGRHTLSARYDRFWVHVQGLDGDGTQSGHAWTAAYAFDAGAHWRVSLEWLQVTSDSYNRQELYGGPLAARETQVQLAVRYALGSALR
;
A
#
# COMPACT_ATOMS: atom_id res chain seq x y z
N MET A 1 -56.61 -17.07 13.18
CA MET A 1 -56.49 -17.46 11.79
C MET A 1 -56.29 -16.25 10.95
N SER A 2 -55.06 -15.95 10.50
CA SER A 2 -54.78 -15.12 9.36
C SER A 2 -53.28 -15.34 9.00
N ALA A 3 -53.07 -15.88 7.83
CA ALA A 3 -51.76 -16.23 7.32
C ALA A 3 -51.04 -14.97 6.77
N MET A 4 -49.85 -14.66 7.26
CA MET A 4 -48.96 -13.70 6.65
C MET A 4 -48.00 -14.45 5.69
N SER A 5 -48.17 -14.15 4.41
CA SER A 5 -47.32 -14.58 3.30
C SER A 5 -45.94 -13.89 3.41
N ALA A 6 -44.89 -14.68 3.48
CA ALA A 6 -43.52 -14.23 3.36
C ALA A 6 -43.15 -14.06 1.90
N ALA A 7 -42.85 -12.84 1.47
CA ALA A 7 -42.27 -12.53 0.17
C ALA A 7 -40.76 -12.78 0.19
N ALA A 8 -40.24 -13.54 -0.79
CA ALA A 8 -38.82 -13.80 -0.98
C ALA A 8 -38.07 -12.51 -1.45
N PRO A 9 -36.81 -12.30 -1.06
CA PRO A 9 -36.04 -11.16 -1.53
C PRO A 9 -35.59 -11.36 -2.98
N ALA A 10 -35.84 -10.37 -3.81
CA ALA A 10 -35.43 -10.34 -5.22
C ALA A 10 -33.90 -10.19 -5.32
N ASP A 11 -33.31 -11.06 -6.13
CA ASP A 11 -31.91 -11.04 -6.53
C ASP A 11 -31.54 -9.74 -7.26
N ARG A 12 -30.71 -8.87 -6.63
CA ARG A 12 -30.21 -7.60 -7.19
C ARG A 12 -28.80 -7.70 -7.76
N SER A 13 -28.22 -8.90 -7.92
CA SER A 13 -26.82 -9.09 -8.32
C SER A 13 -26.53 -8.83 -9.82
N GLY A 14 -27.54 -8.73 -10.68
CA GLY A 14 -27.36 -8.61 -12.15
C GLY A 14 -27.09 -7.22 -12.69
N SER A 15 -27.39 -6.13 -11.95
CA SER A 15 -27.33 -4.77 -12.49
C SER A 15 -25.98 -4.07 -12.30
N THR A 16 -25.18 -4.46 -11.32
CA THR A 16 -23.91 -3.82 -11.00
C THR A 16 -22.79 -4.22 -11.95
N ARG A 17 -22.80 -5.47 -12.44
CA ARG A 17 -21.82 -5.97 -13.41
C ARG A 17 -21.88 -5.27 -14.77
N ARG A 18 -23.06 -4.83 -15.23
CA ARG A 18 -23.22 -4.11 -16.52
C ARG A 18 -22.74 -2.66 -16.47
N ARG A 19 -22.70 -2.02 -15.30
CA ARG A 19 -22.28 -0.61 -15.14
C ARG A 19 -20.76 -0.47 -15.10
N ALA A 20 -20.02 -1.45 -14.61
CA ALA A 20 -18.55 -1.43 -14.57
C ALA A 20 -17.93 -1.56 -15.98
N CYS A 21 -18.52 -2.35 -16.88
CA CYS A 21 -18.05 -2.48 -18.26
C CYS A 21 -18.31 -1.23 -19.11
N LEU A 22 -19.34 -0.44 -18.82
CA LEU A 22 -19.66 0.78 -19.59
C LEU A 22 -18.76 1.97 -19.23
N LEU A 23 -18.23 2.06 -18.00
CA LEU A 23 -17.33 3.12 -17.57
C LEU A 23 -15.91 2.99 -18.18
N LEU A 24 -15.44 1.78 -18.42
CA LEU A 24 -14.18 1.53 -19.14
C LEU A 24 -14.25 1.90 -20.63
N ALA A 25 -15.43 1.84 -21.25
CA ALA A 25 -15.62 2.20 -22.65
C ALA A 25 -15.74 3.73 -22.90
N LEU A 26 -16.16 4.49 -21.89
CA LEU A 26 -16.34 5.95 -22.01
C LEU A 26 -15.04 6.75 -21.86
N LEU A 27 -13.97 6.18 -21.27
CA LEU A 27 -12.67 6.82 -21.18
C LEU A 27 -11.84 6.74 -22.48
N ALA A 28 -12.23 5.91 -23.44
CA ALA A 28 -11.55 5.75 -24.72
C ALA A 28 -11.92 6.80 -25.77
N GLY A 29 -12.90 7.68 -25.52
CA GLY A 29 -13.48 8.57 -26.51
C GLY A 29 -13.18 10.06 -26.37
N ALA A 30 -12.38 10.50 -25.40
CA ALA A 30 -12.01 11.90 -25.27
C ALA A 30 -10.93 12.27 -26.29
N ALA A 31 -11.29 13.04 -27.31
CA ALA A 31 -10.38 13.60 -28.30
C ALA A 31 -9.32 14.47 -27.60
N VAL A 32 -8.09 13.97 -27.50
CA VAL A 32 -6.94 14.66 -26.90
C VAL A 32 -6.38 15.66 -27.91
N PRO A 33 -6.20 16.93 -27.54
CA PRO A 33 -5.51 17.92 -28.39
C PRO A 33 -4.04 17.55 -28.56
N ARG A 34 -3.48 17.93 -29.68
CA ARG A 34 -2.19 17.53 -30.22
C ARG A 34 -0.98 17.69 -29.31
N ALA A 35 -0.12 16.65 -29.32
CA ALA A 35 1.34 16.67 -29.15
C ALA A 35 1.91 16.91 -27.73
N HIS A 36 1.40 16.22 -26.72
CA HIS A 36 2.16 16.00 -25.48
C HIS A 36 2.21 14.49 -25.23
N ALA A 37 3.35 13.99 -24.73
CA ALA A 37 3.51 12.55 -24.50
C ALA A 37 2.45 12.05 -23.53
N THR A 38 1.68 11.06 -23.97
CA THR A 38 0.72 10.33 -23.15
C THR A 38 1.28 8.96 -22.90
N ASP A 39 1.67 8.69 -21.67
CA ASP A 39 2.08 7.37 -21.23
C ASP A 39 0.91 6.72 -20.49
N TRP A 40 0.57 5.51 -20.89
CA TRP A 40 -0.49 4.75 -20.26
C TRP A 40 -0.07 3.29 -20.07
N GLU A 41 -0.64 2.67 -19.08
CA GLU A 41 -0.44 1.26 -18.74
C GLU A 41 -1.76 0.66 -18.27
N ALA A 42 -2.07 -0.54 -18.75
CA ALA A 42 -3.18 -1.35 -18.26
C ALA A 42 -2.67 -2.75 -17.94
N SER A 43 -3.10 -3.32 -16.83
CA SER A 43 -2.71 -4.68 -16.47
C SER A 43 -3.87 -5.44 -15.83
N LEU A 44 -3.84 -6.76 -16.02
CA LEU A 44 -4.75 -7.72 -15.40
C LEU A 44 -3.91 -8.82 -14.77
N ASP A 45 -4.15 -9.09 -13.50
CA ASP A 45 -3.47 -10.09 -12.68
C ASP A 45 -4.51 -11.10 -12.17
N ALA A 46 -4.44 -12.35 -12.66
CA ALA A 46 -5.25 -13.46 -12.21
C ALA A 46 -4.40 -14.44 -11.39
N ARG A 47 -4.94 -14.96 -10.29
CA ARG A 47 -4.22 -15.79 -9.32
C ARG A 47 -4.94 -17.07 -8.98
N LEU A 48 -4.22 -18.18 -9.00
CA LEU A 48 -4.62 -19.37 -8.27
C LEU A 48 -4.03 -19.28 -6.88
N VAL A 49 -4.90 -19.34 -5.88
CA VAL A 49 -4.54 -19.20 -4.47
C VAL A 49 -4.79 -20.53 -3.75
N ASN A 50 -3.86 -20.91 -2.88
CA ASN A 50 -4.04 -21.92 -1.86
C ASN A 50 -3.58 -21.33 -0.52
N SER A 51 -4.47 -21.24 0.47
CA SER A 51 -4.22 -20.66 1.77
C SER A 51 -4.79 -21.52 2.89
N ASP A 52 -4.04 -21.65 3.98
CA ASP A 52 -4.52 -22.25 5.24
C ASP A 52 -4.84 -21.16 6.29
N ALA A 53 -4.72 -19.88 5.91
CA ALA A 53 -4.93 -18.77 6.80
C ALA A 53 -6.35 -18.72 7.38
N GLU A 54 -6.46 -18.14 8.54
CA GLU A 54 -7.74 -17.80 9.16
C GLU A 54 -8.44 -16.69 8.36
N ARG A 55 -9.68 -16.36 8.75
CA ARG A 55 -10.48 -15.32 8.10
C ARG A 55 -9.66 -14.05 7.93
N SER A 56 -9.56 -13.58 6.68
CA SER A 56 -8.74 -12.43 6.30
C SER A 56 -9.22 -11.14 6.98
N PHE A 57 -8.28 -10.22 7.24
CA PHE A 57 -8.58 -8.86 7.68
C PHE A 57 -9.51 -8.13 6.69
N MET A 58 -9.45 -8.46 5.41
CA MET A 58 -10.35 -7.92 4.39
C MET A 58 -11.81 -8.31 4.62
N ASP A 59 -12.05 -9.46 5.21
CA ASP A 59 -13.37 -10.00 5.55
C ASP A 59 -13.76 -9.76 7.02
N GLY A 60 -12.99 -8.91 7.72
CA GLY A 60 -13.21 -8.57 9.13
C GLY A 60 -12.78 -9.70 10.07
N GLY A 61 -11.82 -10.51 9.69
CA GLY A 61 -11.06 -11.40 10.57
C GLY A 61 -9.76 -10.77 11.01
N LEU A 62 -8.87 -11.57 11.61
CA LEU A 62 -7.52 -11.19 12.02
C LEU A 62 -6.44 -12.04 11.35
N GLY A 63 -6.76 -12.64 10.20
CA GLY A 63 -5.78 -13.30 9.34
C GLY A 63 -4.79 -12.28 8.79
N SER A 64 -3.50 -12.62 8.82
CA SER A 64 -2.40 -11.70 8.49
C SER A 64 -2.15 -11.56 6.99
N VAL A 65 -2.86 -12.31 6.15
CA VAL A 65 -2.70 -12.34 4.69
C VAL A 65 -3.99 -11.96 3.97
N ARG A 66 -3.89 -11.61 2.69
CA ARG A 66 -5.05 -11.15 1.91
C ARG A 66 -6.10 -12.22 1.66
N PHE A 67 -5.67 -13.43 1.34
CA PHE A 67 -6.56 -14.54 0.99
C PHE A 67 -6.57 -15.58 2.11
N ASP A 68 -7.75 -15.94 2.58
CA ASP A 68 -7.92 -16.96 3.58
C ASP A 68 -8.23 -18.34 2.95
N ARG A 69 -8.49 -19.35 3.80
CA ARG A 69 -8.80 -20.72 3.33
C ARG A 69 -10.04 -20.81 2.46
N THR A 70 -10.99 -19.85 2.58
CA THR A 70 -12.21 -19.83 1.76
C THR A 70 -11.96 -19.27 0.37
N ASP A 71 -10.86 -18.53 0.18
CA ASP A 71 -10.43 -17.94 -1.09
C ASP A 71 -9.49 -18.87 -1.90
N SER A 72 -9.32 -20.12 -1.47
CA SER A 72 -8.45 -21.11 -2.14
C SER A 72 -9.00 -21.54 -3.49
N THR A 73 -9.05 -20.61 -4.44
CA THR A 73 -9.58 -20.75 -5.80
C THR A 73 -8.89 -19.79 -6.77
N LEU A 74 -9.49 -19.59 -7.95
CA LEU A 74 -9.09 -18.56 -8.90
C LEU A 74 -9.61 -17.20 -8.42
N GLN A 75 -8.70 -16.25 -8.19
CA GLN A 75 -8.97 -14.90 -7.71
C GLN A 75 -8.51 -13.86 -8.73
N LEU A 76 -9.16 -12.70 -8.75
CA LEU A 76 -8.61 -11.50 -9.37
C LEU A 76 -7.58 -10.88 -8.41
N GLY A 77 -6.30 -10.95 -8.77
CA GLY A 77 -5.26 -10.27 -8.02
C GLY A 77 -5.45 -8.76 -8.07
N ARG A 78 -5.47 -8.19 -9.29
CA ARG A 78 -5.67 -6.76 -9.54
C ARG A 78 -5.93 -6.53 -11.03
N ALA A 79 -6.89 -5.66 -11.36
CA ALA A 79 -6.93 -4.98 -12.66
C ALA A 79 -6.55 -3.52 -12.45
N ARG A 80 -5.62 -2.98 -13.25
CA ARG A 80 -5.06 -1.64 -13.07
C ARG A 80 -5.04 -0.88 -14.37
N PHE A 81 -5.26 0.44 -14.27
CA PHE A 81 -5.03 1.40 -15.34
C PHE A 81 -4.29 2.61 -14.79
N ALA A 82 -3.22 3.00 -15.46
CA ALA A 82 -2.49 4.21 -15.15
C ALA A 82 -2.35 5.10 -16.38
N LEU A 83 -2.36 6.40 -16.17
CA LEU A 83 -2.21 7.42 -17.19
C LEU A 83 -1.29 8.52 -16.67
N THR A 84 -0.27 8.86 -17.44
CA THR A 84 0.52 10.07 -17.23
C THR A 84 0.43 10.93 -18.48
N GLN A 85 -0.22 12.08 -18.37
CA GLN A 85 -0.40 13.04 -19.43
C GLN A 85 0.51 14.24 -19.20
N SER A 86 1.49 14.44 -20.08
CA SER A 86 2.24 15.70 -20.16
C SER A 86 1.43 16.72 -20.96
N PHE A 87 1.21 17.91 -20.41
CA PHE A 87 0.45 18.98 -21.06
C PHE A 87 1.27 20.27 -21.28
N ALA A 88 2.50 20.31 -20.73
CA ALA A 88 3.55 21.27 -21.02
C ALA A 88 4.91 20.60 -20.77
N GLU A 89 6.01 21.23 -21.19
CA GLU A 89 7.35 20.64 -21.08
C GLU A 89 7.75 20.26 -19.65
N ILE A 90 7.20 20.93 -18.65
CA ILE A 90 7.53 20.78 -17.25
C ILE A 90 6.35 20.32 -16.38
N TRP A 91 5.14 20.20 -16.94
CA TRP A 91 3.93 19.80 -16.24
C TRP A 91 3.40 18.45 -16.72
N SER A 92 2.94 17.64 -15.80
CA SER A 92 2.20 16.41 -16.08
C SER A 92 1.10 16.17 -15.05
N ALA A 93 0.07 15.42 -15.45
CA ALA A 93 -0.94 14.86 -14.59
C ALA A 93 -0.78 13.33 -14.56
N HIS A 94 -0.90 12.75 -13.39
CA HIS A 94 -0.84 11.30 -13.18
C HIS A 94 -2.13 10.81 -12.53
N LEU A 95 -2.64 9.68 -13.03
CA LEU A 95 -3.74 8.92 -12.44
C LEU A 95 -3.36 7.45 -12.44
N ASP A 96 -3.53 6.80 -11.30
CA ASP A 96 -3.47 5.35 -11.14
C ASP A 96 -4.75 4.87 -10.49
N ALA A 97 -5.44 3.93 -11.12
CA ALA A 97 -6.69 3.38 -10.65
C ALA A 97 -6.65 1.85 -10.73
N SER A 98 -7.27 1.21 -9.76
CA SER A 98 -7.27 -0.24 -9.66
C SER A 98 -8.63 -0.80 -9.25
N VAL A 99 -8.86 -2.04 -9.69
CA VAL A 99 -10.01 -2.87 -9.31
C VAL A 99 -9.47 -4.11 -8.62
N TRP A 100 -10.08 -4.48 -7.51
CA TRP A 100 -9.84 -5.71 -6.77
C TRP A 100 -11.16 -6.48 -6.61
N ASP A 101 -11.10 -7.80 -6.62
CA ASP A 101 -12.25 -8.67 -6.34
C ASP A 101 -12.25 -9.00 -4.84
N ASP A 102 -12.45 -7.96 -4.05
CA ASP A 102 -12.59 -8.10 -2.61
C ASP A 102 -14.07 -7.95 -2.25
N LYS A 103 -14.48 -8.49 -1.13
CA LYS A 103 -15.86 -8.34 -0.59
C LYS A 103 -16.14 -6.90 -0.09
N ASP A 104 -15.15 -6.01 -0.19
CA ASP A 104 -15.27 -4.60 0.17
C ASP A 104 -16.17 -3.82 -0.81
N ALA A 105 -16.81 -2.78 -0.29
CA ALA A 105 -17.73 -1.93 -1.05
C ALA A 105 -17.05 -1.08 -2.15
N HIS A 106 -15.73 -0.97 -2.16
CA HIS A 106 -14.96 -0.13 -3.08
C HIS A 106 -14.08 -0.96 -4.03
N LEU A 107 -14.74 -1.64 -4.97
CA LEU A 107 -14.07 -2.48 -5.99
C LEU A 107 -13.14 -1.68 -6.91
N LEU A 108 -13.47 -0.43 -7.21
CA LEU A 108 -12.72 0.45 -8.11
C LEU A 108 -12.37 1.75 -7.40
N GLY A 109 -11.12 2.14 -7.47
CA GLY A 109 -10.71 3.45 -6.98
C GLY A 109 -9.33 3.88 -7.44
N ALA A 110 -9.11 5.19 -7.42
CA ALA A 110 -7.80 5.77 -7.65
C ALA A 110 -6.87 5.44 -6.48
N THR A 111 -5.67 4.98 -6.80
CA THR A 111 -4.61 4.75 -5.81
C THR A 111 -3.65 5.93 -5.75
N GLU A 112 -3.45 6.65 -6.87
CA GLU A 112 -2.74 7.91 -6.95
C GLU A 112 -3.43 8.84 -7.96
N ALA A 113 -3.47 10.13 -7.66
CA ALA A 113 -3.96 11.17 -8.57
C ALA A 113 -3.30 12.50 -8.22
N TYR A 114 -2.36 12.98 -9.04
CA TYR A 114 -1.62 14.21 -8.75
C TYR A 114 -1.19 14.97 -10.00
N LEU A 115 -0.97 16.26 -9.84
CA LEU A 115 -0.25 17.11 -10.78
C LEU A 115 1.22 17.16 -10.37
N GLN A 116 2.12 17.18 -11.35
CA GLN A 116 3.55 17.27 -11.13
C GLN A 116 4.16 18.39 -11.96
N LEU A 117 5.00 19.20 -11.31
CA LEU A 117 5.90 20.15 -11.91
C LEU A 117 7.34 19.62 -11.83
N ARG A 118 8.05 19.55 -12.96
CA ARG A 118 9.42 19.06 -13.05
C ARG A 118 10.22 19.90 -14.03
N PRO A 119 10.72 21.07 -13.61
CA PRO A 119 11.59 21.92 -14.43
C PRO A 119 12.86 21.19 -14.87
N TYR A 120 13.45 21.66 -15.96
CA TYR A 120 14.76 21.17 -16.37
C TYR A 120 15.83 21.47 -15.31
N PRO A 121 16.79 20.53 -15.09
CA PRO A 121 17.87 20.76 -14.14
C PRO A 121 18.69 22.00 -14.49
N ARG A 122 19.02 22.79 -13.46
CA ARG A 122 19.91 23.96 -13.56
C ARG A 122 21.06 23.83 -12.58
N ALA A 123 22.28 24.12 -13.03
CA ALA A 123 23.49 24.06 -12.20
C ALA A 123 23.65 22.77 -11.37
N GLY A 124 23.22 21.64 -11.92
CA GLY A 124 23.28 20.35 -11.22
C GLY A 124 22.13 20.11 -10.22
N TYR A 125 21.15 21.00 -10.10
CA TYR A 125 19.98 20.82 -9.25
C TYR A 125 18.71 20.55 -10.07
N ARG A 126 17.86 19.66 -9.57
CA ARG A 126 16.54 19.38 -10.12
C ARG A 126 15.49 19.54 -9.03
N LEU A 127 14.49 20.37 -9.30
CA LEU A 127 13.29 20.48 -8.47
C LEU A 127 12.18 19.58 -9.04
N ARG A 128 11.42 18.97 -8.16
CA ARG A 128 10.17 18.29 -8.47
C ARG A 128 9.14 18.70 -7.42
N VAL A 129 7.95 19.09 -7.87
CA VAL A 129 6.82 19.39 -6.97
C VAL A 129 5.64 18.59 -7.45
N LYS A 130 4.92 17.93 -6.56
CA LYS A 130 3.66 17.27 -6.87
C LYS A 130 2.58 17.68 -5.86
N ALA A 131 1.32 17.71 -6.32
CA ALA A 131 0.16 18.02 -5.49
C ALA A 131 -1.01 17.13 -5.86
N GLY A 132 -1.67 16.52 -4.87
CA GLY A 132 -2.74 15.56 -5.03
C GLY A 132 -2.63 14.40 -4.05
N ALA A 133 -3.13 13.24 -4.44
CA ALA A 133 -3.05 11.99 -3.68
C ALA A 133 -1.87 11.16 -4.18
N PHE A 134 -0.93 10.81 -3.29
CA PHE A 134 0.27 10.06 -3.65
C PHE A 134 0.86 9.33 -2.43
N TYR A 135 1.68 8.32 -2.68
CA TYR A 135 2.46 7.66 -1.65
C TYR A 135 3.66 8.53 -1.21
N PRO A 136 3.89 8.69 0.10
CA PRO A 136 5.15 9.25 0.59
C PRO A 136 6.31 8.32 0.15
N PRO A 137 7.51 8.87 -0.14
CA PRO A 137 8.63 8.10 -0.66
C PRO A 137 9.34 7.29 0.44
N VAL A 138 8.60 6.46 1.16
CA VAL A 138 9.11 5.60 2.26
C VAL A 138 9.69 4.31 1.69
N SER A 139 8.99 3.64 0.78
CA SER A 139 9.32 2.29 0.33
C SER A 139 10.59 2.23 -0.51
N LEU A 140 11.49 1.29 -0.17
CA LEU A 140 12.60 0.86 -1.02
C LEU A 140 12.25 -0.39 -1.85
N GLU A 141 11.18 -1.11 -1.49
CA GLU A 141 10.70 -2.32 -2.14
C GLU A 141 9.76 -2.00 -3.31
N ASN A 142 8.71 -1.17 -3.07
CA ASN A 142 7.65 -0.89 -4.04
C ASN A 142 8.08 0.22 -5.01
N ARG A 143 8.72 -0.16 -6.10
CA ARG A 143 9.34 0.73 -7.09
C ARG A 143 8.74 0.61 -8.48
N ALA A 144 8.00 -0.46 -8.73
CA ALA A 144 7.34 -0.64 -10.01
C ALA A 144 6.15 0.31 -10.15
N SER A 145 5.69 0.45 -11.39
CA SER A 145 4.48 1.20 -11.71
C SER A 145 3.32 0.71 -10.84
N GLY A 146 2.46 1.62 -10.40
CA GLY A 146 1.35 1.30 -9.49
C GLY A 146 1.79 1.01 -8.07
N TRP A 147 2.96 1.50 -7.68
CA TRP A 147 3.53 1.31 -6.34
C TRP A 147 3.61 -0.18 -5.95
N GLU A 148 4.05 -1.03 -6.88
CA GLU A 148 4.18 -2.49 -6.69
C GLU A 148 5.61 -2.91 -6.39
N SER A 149 5.76 -4.08 -5.73
CA SER A 149 7.02 -4.77 -5.60
C SER A 149 7.36 -5.49 -6.93
N PRO A 150 8.52 -5.27 -7.53
CA PRO A 150 8.95 -6.05 -8.69
C PRO A 150 9.50 -7.43 -8.30
N TYR A 151 9.62 -7.72 -7.00
CA TYR A 151 10.31 -8.88 -6.45
C TYR A 151 9.37 -9.99 -5.98
N THR A 152 8.25 -9.61 -5.38
CA THR A 152 7.29 -10.48 -4.69
C THR A 152 5.86 -10.05 -5.04
N LEU A 153 4.87 -10.97 -4.91
CA LEU A 153 3.46 -10.62 -5.05
C LEU A 153 2.98 -9.86 -3.81
N SER A 154 3.26 -10.39 -2.61
CA SER A 154 2.97 -9.72 -1.34
C SER A 154 4.04 -8.69 -1.01
N TYR A 155 3.64 -7.57 -0.41
CA TYR A 155 4.56 -6.56 0.12
C TYR A 155 5.10 -6.98 1.50
N SER A 156 6.23 -6.36 1.92
CA SER A 156 6.70 -6.49 3.29
C SER A 156 5.68 -5.95 4.29
N ALA A 157 5.81 -6.34 5.56
CA ALA A 157 4.94 -5.84 6.63
C ALA A 157 4.86 -4.31 6.66
N ILE A 158 6.00 -3.61 6.49
CA ILE A 158 6.07 -2.15 6.37
C ILE A 158 5.23 -1.66 5.18
N ASN A 159 5.46 -2.23 4.00
CA ASN A 159 4.84 -1.72 2.78
C ASN A 159 3.37 -2.13 2.64
N SER A 160 2.94 -3.24 3.24
CA SER A 160 1.53 -3.60 3.39
C SER A 160 0.78 -2.57 4.22
N TRP A 161 1.33 -2.17 5.38
CA TRP A 161 0.76 -1.11 6.20
C TRP A 161 0.69 0.23 5.47
N LEU A 162 1.78 0.64 4.80
CA LEU A 162 1.79 1.88 3.99
C LEU A 162 0.73 1.84 2.88
N ALA A 163 0.56 0.70 2.21
CA ALA A 163 -0.45 0.50 1.18
C ALA A 163 -1.88 0.64 1.71
N THR A 164 -2.08 0.25 2.96
CA THR A 164 -3.38 0.25 3.62
C THR A 164 -3.75 1.62 4.17
N GLU A 165 -2.86 2.27 4.93
CA GLU A 165 -3.23 3.42 5.77
C GLU A 165 -2.44 4.69 5.49
N VAL A 166 -1.21 4.59 4.97
CA VAL A 166 -0.30 5.75 4.88
C VAL A 166 -0.21 6.25 3.44
N ARG A 167 -1.18 7.05 3.06
CA ARG A 167 -1.19 7.79 1.79
C ARG A 167 -1.57 9.23 2.06
N THR A 168 -0.95 10.15 1.36
CA THR A 168 -1.13 11.58 1.61
C THR A 168 -1.96 12.23 0.52
N ILE A 169 -2.79 13.21 0.91
CA ILE A 169 -3.40 14.17 -0.01
C ILE A 169 -2.81 15.53 0.36
N GLY A 170 -1.94 16.07 -0.48
CA GLY A 170 -1.19 17.27 -0.12
C GLY A 170 -0.25 17.72 -1.22
N ALA A 171 0.83 18.38 -0.81
CA ALA A 171 1.89 18.85 -1.68
C ALA A 171 3.26 18.40 -1.19
N GLU A 172 4.09 17.91 -2.10
CA GLU A 172 5.46 17.47 -1.87
C GLU A 172 6.42 18.25 -2.76
N ALA A 173 7.55 18.66 -2.20
CA ALA A 173 8.67 19.18 -2.95
C ALA A 173 9.91 18.31 -2.72
N GLN A 174 10.62 18.01 -3.80
CA GLN A 174 11.88 17.28 -3.82
C GLN A 174 12.94 18.13 -4.50
N LEU A 175 14.06 18.34 -3.83
CA LEU A 175 15.24 18.99 -4.39
C LEU A 175 16.37 17.99 -4.46
N GLU A 176 16.82 17.72 -5.67
CA GLU A 176 17.87 16.74 -5.97
C GLU A 176 19.13 17.47 -6.47
N TRP A 177 20.25 17.22 -5.84
CA TRP A 177 21.56 17.57 -6.35
C TRP A 177 22.10 16.40 -7.18
N LEU A 178 22.32 16.64 -8.47
CA LEU A 178 22.79 15.66 -9.47
C LEU A 178 24.33 15.68 -9.52
N GLY A 179 24.97 15.23 -8.45
CA GLY A 179 26.44 15.23 -8.35
C GLY A 179 27.10 14.38 -9.41
N THR A 180 26.46 13.25 -9.82
CA THR A 180 26.97 12.39 -10.90
C THR A 180 27.08 13.12 -12.23
N ARG A 181 26.21 14.08 -12.54
CA ARG A 181 26.31 14.95 -13.72
C ARG A 181 27.46 15.98 -13.61
N LEU A 182 27.93 16.23 -12.41
CA LEU A 182 29.04 17.15 -12.12
C LEU A 182 30.36 16.40 -11.90
N GLY A 183 30.42 15.09 -12.16
CA GLY A 183 31.61 14.25 -12.02
C GLY A 183 31.83 13.67 -10.61
N HIS A 184 30.84 13.78 -9.73
CA HIS A 184 30.87 13.16 -8.39
C HIS A 184 30.32 11.71 -8.45
N ALA A 185 30.59 10.91 -7.41
CA ALA A 185 30.15 9.52 -7.35
C ALA A 185 28.73 9.37 -6.77
N PHE A 186 28.07 10.44 -6.34
CA PHE A 186 26.78 10.37 -5.64
C PHE A 186 25.85 11.55 -5.98
N ASP A 187 24.56 11.29 -5.88
CA ASP A 187 23.47 12.26 -5.91
C ASP A 187 22.82 12.32 -4.53
N LEU A 188 22.26 13.49 -4.18
CA LEU A 188 21.54 13.70 -2.93
C LEU A 188 20.15 14.27 -3.22
N GLU A 189 19.13 13.80 -2.48
CA GLU A 189 17.77 14.32 -2.56
C GLU A 189 17.25 14.68 -1.17
N VAL A 190 16.64 15.84 -1.05
CA VAL A 190 15.87 16.28 0.11
C VAL A 190 14.40 16.30 -0.31
N THR A 191 13.54 15.70 0.49
CA THR A 191 12.09 15.69 0.27
C THR A 191 11.40 16.32 1.47
N GLY A 192 10.36 17.12 1.22
CA GLY A 192 9.47 17.63 2.25
C GLY A 192 8.04 17.72 1.72
N ALA A 193 7.06 17.46 2.59
CA ALA A 193 5.64 17.56 2.24
C ALA A 193 4.80 18.07 3.39
N VAL A 194 3.66 18.67 3.00
CA VAL A 194 2.53 18.96 3.89
C VAL A 194 1.29 18.29 3.32
N PHE A 195 0.47 17.70 4.17
CA PHE A 195 -0.69 16.92 3.75
C PHE A 195 -1.82 16.95 4.78
N GLY A 196 -3.01 16.53 4.39
CA GLY A 196 -4.16 16.23 5.26
C GLY A 196 -4.80 14.90 4.87
N TRP A 197 -6.03 14.70 5.33
CA TRP A 197 -6.85 13.50 5.04
C TRP A 197 -6.14 12.17 5.40
N ASN A 198 -5.44 12.14 6.52
CA ASN A 198 -4.81 10.91 7.02
C ASN A 198 -4.92 10.78 8.55
N ASP A 199 -6.01 11.29 9.15
CA ASP A 199 -6.23 11.28 10.61
C ASP A 199 -6.57 9.89 11.15
N GLN A 200 -6.88 8.92 10.32
CA GLN A 200 -7.09 7.53 10.72
C GLN A 200 -5.93 6.60 10.40
N ALA A 201 -4.76 7.10 10.03
CA ALA A 201 -3.58 6.24 9.91
C ALA A 201 -3.24 5.64 11.29
N GLY A 202 -3.03 4.32 11.31
CA GLY A 202 -2.74 3.58 12.54
C GLY A 202 -3.91 2.75 13.07
N VAL A 203 -5.14 2.96 12.59
CA VAL A 203 -6.33 2.19 13.01
C VAL A 203 -6.16 0.71 12.73
N VAL A 204 -5.82 0.32 11.50
CA VAL A 204 -5.65 -1.09 11.12
C VAL A 204 -4.44 -1.66 11.87
N LEU A 205 -3.34 -0.92 11.93
CA LEU A 205 -2.16 -1.35 12.66
C LEU A 205 -2.44 -1.64 14.14
N ALA A 206 -3.23 -0.80 14.80
CA ALA A 206 -3.56 -0.97 16.21
C ALA A 206 -4.50 -2.17 16.46
N ASN A 207 -5.40 -2.45 15.51
CA ASN A 207 -6.42 -3.49 15.66
C ASN A 207 -5.95 -4.85 15.11
N ASP A 208 -5.40 -4.86 13.90
CA ASP A 208 -5.02 -6.10 13.19
C ASP A 208 -3.51 -6.36 13.28
N GLY A 209 -2.72 -5.35 13.65
CA GLY A 209 -1.27 -5.40 13.65
C GLY A 209 -0.67 -5.27 12.26
N PHE A 210 0.57 -5.73 12.09
CA PHE A 210 1.20 -5.79 10.77
C PHE A 210 0.67 -6.97 9.96
N LEU A 211 0.34 -6.69 8.72
CA LEU A 211 -0.21 -7.61 7.73
C LEU A 211 0.78 -7.79 6.57
N LEU A 212 0.61 -8.84 5.77
CA LEU A 212 1.44 -9.10 4.58
C LEU A 212 0.55 -9.37 3.36
N HIS A 213 0.39 -8.35 2.54
CA HIS A 213 -0.51 -8.37 1.37
C HIS A 213 -0.06 -7.36 0.31
N ASP A 214 -0.76 -7.32 -0.82
CA ASP A 214 -0.55 -6.37 -1.92
C ASP A 214 -1.74 -5.42 -2.13
N ARG A 215 -2.75 -5.49 -1.26
CA ARG A 215 -3.93 -4.64 -1.37
C ARG A 215 -3.59 -3.19 -1.05
N GLN A 216 -4.02 -2.29 -1.91
CA GLN A 216 -3.89 -0.85 -1.74
C GLN A 216 -5.26 -0.24 -1.49
N THR A 217 -5.41 0.56 -0.45
CA THR A 217 -6.68 1.26 -0.20
C THR A 217 -6.85 2.37 -1.23
N PRO A 218 -7.97 2.43 -1.97
CA PRO A 218 -8.26 3.55 -2.86
C PRO A 218 -8.38 4.87 -2.09
N VAL A 219 -8.12 5.99 -2.77
CA VAL A 219 -8.38 7.33 -2.21
C VAL A 219 -9.85 7.44 -1.81
N PHE A 220 -10.13 7.86 -0.58
CA PHE A 220 -11.44 7.83 0.09
C PHE A 220 -12.07 6.44 0.23
N GLY A 221 -11.29 5.38 0.00
CA GLY A 221 -11.69 4.00 0.23
C GLY A 221 -11.72 3.62 1.71
N ARG A 222 -12.08 2.38 1.96
CA ARG A 222 -12.22 1.78 3.26
C ARG A 222 -11.44 0.48 3.32
N VAL A 223 -11.00 0.08 4.51
CA VAL A 223 -10.37 -1.22 4.77
C VAL A 223 -11.19 -1.98 5.80
N GLY A 224 -11.36 -3.28 5.58
CA GLY A 224 -12.15 -4.16 6.43
C GLY A 224 -13.66 -4.02 6.23
N GLN A 225 -14.40 -4.89 6.88
CA GLN A 225 -15.86 -4.98 6.73
C GLN A 225 -16.59 -3.93 7.57
N PRO A 226 -17.63 -3.27 7.03
CA PRO A 226 -18.54 -2.48 7.84
C PRO A 226 -19.20 -3.36 8.91
N ASN A 227 -19.43 -2.79 10.09
CA ASN A 227 -20.13 -3.42 11.21
C ASN A 227 -19.43 -4.63 11.84
N VAL A 228 -18.15 -4.85 11.55
CA VAL A 228 -17.32 -5.82 12.27
C VAL A 228 -16.44 -5.04 13.26
N PRO A 229 -16.48 -5.32 14.56
CA PRO A 229 -15.52 -4.73 15.48
C PRO A 229 -14.09 -5.00 14.98
N PRO A 230 -13.16 -4.06 15.21
CA PRO A 230 -13.36 -2.93 16.09
C PRO A 230 -13.99 -1.68 15.50
N LEU A 231 -14.14 -1.43 14.21
CA LEU A 231 -14.44 -0.07 13.79
C LEU A 231 -15.24 0.12 12.50
N ASN A 232 -16.11 -0.77 12.13
CA ASN A 232 -16.91 -0.56 10.89
C ASN A 232 -16.06 -0.33 9.63
N GLY A 233 -14.87 -0.87 9.59
CA GLY A 233 -13.84 -0.62 8.59
C GLY A 233 -13.13 0.72 8.80
N ALA A 234 -11.80 0.71 8.67
CA ALA A 234 -10.98 1.92 8.72
C ALA A 234 -11.17 2.78 7.47
N LYS A 235 -11.14 4.10 7.63
CA LYS A 235 -11.20 5.10 6.56
C LYS A 235 -9.93 5.94 6.56
N PRO A 236 -8.82 5.46 6.02
CA PRO A 236 -7.53 6.14 6.12
C PRO A 236 -7.53 7.58 5.60
N PHE A 237 -8.40 7.86 4.62
CA PHE A 237 -8.54 9.19 4.01
C PHE A 237 -9.64 10.02 4.66
N LEU A 238 -9.63 10.12 5.97
CA LEU A 238 -10.57 10.96 6.72
C LEU A 238 -9.81 12.15 7.32
N GLU A 239 -10.46 13.31 7.26
CA GLU A 239 -10.00 14.54 7.90
C GLU A 239 -10.96 14.87 9.03
N LEU A 240 -10.47 15.03 10.24
CA LEU A 240 -11.29 15.21 11.45
C LEU A 240 -10.99 16.52 12.19
N ASP A 241 -9.78 17.01 12.15
CA ASP A 241 -9.32 18.12 13.01
C ASP A 241 -8.81 19.35 12.25
N GLY A 242 -8.65 19.26 10.93
CA GLY A 242 -8.16 20.34 10.07
C GLY A 242 -6.66 20.64 10.24
N ARG A 243 -5.90 19.77 10.88
CA ARG A 243 -4.45 19.95 11.06
C ARG A 243 -3.68 19.36 9.89
N ALA A 244 -2.64 20.06 9.47
CA ALA A 244 -1.75 19.55 8.44
C ALA A 244 -0.66 18.67 9.04
N GLY A 245 -0.56 17.45 8.56
CA GLY A 245 0.58 16.58 8.76
C GLY A 245 1.77 16.99 7.88
N ALA A 246 2.93 16.43 8.17
CA ALA A 246 4.15 16.67 7.40
C ALA A 246 5.05 15.42 7.37
N TYR A 247 5.88 15.34 6.34
CA TYR A 247 7.04 14.47 6.35
C TYR A 247 8.25 15.16 5.75
N ALA A 248 9.43 14.67 6.13
CA ALA A 248 10.70 15.06 5.56
C ALA A 248 11.61 13.85 5.39
N GLY A 249 12.40 13.84 4.34
CA GLY A 249 13.30 12.73 4.02
C GLY A 249 14.59 13.17 3.34
N LEU A 250 15.58 12.29 3.45
CA LEU A 250 16.87 12.41 2.78
C LEU A 250 17.15 11.11 2.03
N GLU A 251 17.64 11.21 0.80
CA GLU A 251 18.13 10.09 0.02
C GLU A 251 19.52 10.39 -0.52
N ALA A 252 20.40 9.41 -0.45
CA ALA A 252 21.72 9.45 -1.08
C ALA A 252 21.83 8.25 -2.05
N ARG A 253 22.26 8.52 -3.29
CA ARG A 253 22.52 7.50 -4.32
C ARG A 253 24.00 7.50 -4.65
N TYR A 254 24.66 6.37 -4.50
CA TYR A 254 26.08 6.18 -4.82
C TYR A 254 26.23 5.30 -6.03
N LEU A 255 26.88 5.83 -7.09
CA LEU A 255 27.14 5.16 -8.38
C LEU A 255 25.91 4.48 -9.00
N ASP A 256 24.71 5.05 -8.81
CA ASP A 256 23.42 4.50 -9.21
C ASP A 256 23.14 3.05 -8.74
N ARG A 257 23.89 2.57 -7.75
CA ARG A 257 23.83 1.20 -7.23
C ARG A 257 23.35 1.11 -5.79
N LEU A 258 23.87 1.98 -4.94
CA LEU A 258 23.50 2.02 -3.52
C LEU A 258 22.59 3.21 -3.29
N VAL A 259 21.40 2.95 -2.77
CA VAL A 259 20.45 3.96 -2.29
C VAL A 259 20.35 3.84 -0.79
N LEU A 260 20.58 4.94 -0.08
CA LEU A 260 20.31 5.08 1.35
C LEU A 260 19.18 6.08 1.51
N ARG A 261 18.19 5.78 2.34
CA ARG A 261 17.04 6.67 2.59
C ARG A 261 16.68 6.69 4.06
N VAL A 262 16.32 7.87 4.54
CA VAL A 262 15.65 8.07 5.82
C VAL A 262 14.49 9.03 5.62
N LEU A 263 13.37 8.77 6.30
CA LEU A 263 12.19 9.62 6.25
C LEU A 263 11.50 9.64 7.62
N ARG A 264 11.11 10.83 8.06
CA ARG A 264 10.23 11.05 9.22
C ARG A 264 8.86 11.49 8.74
N TYR A 265 7.81 10.81 9.22
CA TYR A 265 6.40 11.09 8.95
C TYR A 265 5.70 11.42 10.27
N ASP A 266 4.74 12.36 10.22
CA ASP A 266 3.91 12.76 11.34
C ASP A 266 2.60 13.34 10.78
N ASN A 267 1.44 12.67 11.00
CA ASN A 267 0.15 13.20 10.54
C ASN A 267 -0.38 14.32 11.43
N ARG A 268 0.16 14.49 12.65
CA ARG A 268 -0.17 15.54 13.61
C ARG A 268 -1.67 15.63 13.94
N ALA A 269 -2.41 14.54 13.78
CA ALA A 269 -3.82 14.48 14.12
C ALA A 269 -4.03 14.72 15.61
N ASP A 270 -5.16 15.35 15.96
CA ASP A 270 -5.54 15.56 17.36
C ASP A 270 -6.14 14.27 17.95
N PRO A 271 -5.44 13.53 18.80
CA PRO A 271 -5.92 12.26 19.33
C PRO A 271 -7.15 12.39 20.23
N THR A 272 -7.53 13.61 20.61
CA THR A 272 -8.74 13.88 21.38
C THR A 272 -9.97 14.11 20.51
N GLN A 273 -9.80 14.30 19.21
CA GLN A 273 -10.87 14.60 18.28
C GLN A 273 -11.69 13.35 17.96
N ILE A 274 -13.01 13.48 18.12
CA ILE A 274 -14.00 12.43 17.90
C ILE A 274 -15.11 12.98 17.01
N ASP A 275 -15.45 12.28 15.94
CA ASP A 275 -16.74 12.43 15.27
C ASP A 275 -17.73 11.43 15.87
N SER A 276 -18.56 11.88 16.79
CA SER A 276 -19.54 11.05 17.49
C SER A 276 -20.67 10.54 16.57
N VAL A 277 -20.93 11.23 15.46
CA VAL A 277 -21.94 10.83 14.47
C VAL A 277 -21.43 9.69 13.59
N ALA A 278 -20.20 9.81 13.14
CA ALA A 278 -19.55 8.77 12.36
C ALA A 278 -18.95 7.63 13.22
N GLY A 279 -18.81 7.84 14.53
CA GLY A 279 -18.20 6.86 15.45
C GLY A 279 -16.72 6.66 15.21
N VAL A 280 -16.00 7.71 14.79
CA VAL A 280 -14.57 7.65 14.44
C VAL A 280 -13.74 8.60 15.31
N ILE A 281 -12.49 8.23 15.53
CA ILE A 281 -11.52 8.97 16.35
C ILE A 281 -10.31 9.30 15.48
N ALA A 282 -9.69 10.45 15.69
CA ALA A 282 -8.42 10.78 15.07
C ALA A 282 -7.26 10.06 15.78
N TRP A 283 -6.28 9.60 15.00
CA TRP A 283 -5.10 8.86 15.44
C TRP A 283 -3.86 9.68 15.17
N ASP A 284 -3.14 10.09 16.21
CA ASP A 284 -1.84 10.76 16.08
C ASP A 284 -0.78 9.69 15.76
N THR A 285 -0.35 9.65 14.51
CA THR A 285 0.55 8.62 13.99
C THR A 285 1.83 9.23 13.47
N ARG A 286 2.96 8.75 13.98
CA ARG A 286 4.28 9.20 13.60
C ARG A 286 5.28 8.06 13.56
N PHE A 287 6.17 8.10 12.58
CA PHE A 287 7.22 7.09 12.44
C PHE A 287 8.47 7.63 11.75
N THR A 288 9.58 6.93 11.95
CA THR A 288 10.81 7.08 11.17
C THR A 288 11.08 5.79 10.42
N SER A 289 11.34 5.88 9.13
CA SER A 289 11.82 4.76 8.32
C SER A 289 13.22 5.03 7.83
N ALA A 290 14.06 4.01 7.86
CA ALA A 290 15.41 4.06 7.30
C ALA A 290 15.72 2.76 6.58
N GLY A 291 16.51 2.84 5.50
CA GLY A 291 16.89 1.64 4.76
C GLY A 291 17.93 1.87 3.69
N ALA A 292 18.37 0.75 3.15
CA ALA A 292 19.36 0.69 2.08
C ALA A 292 18.90 -0.27 0.99
N ARG A 293 19.21 0.06 -0.26
CA ARG A 293 19.07 -0.81 -1.43
C ARG A 293 20.35 -0.82 -2.24
N LEU A 294 20.89 -2.02 -2.49
CA LEU A 294 22.07 -2.23 -3.30
C LEU A 294 21.72 -3.06 -4.54
N GLU A 295 22.08 -2.58 -5.72
CA GLU A 295 21.97 -3.28 -6.99
C GLU A 295 23.37 -3.56 -7.55
N THR A 296 23.62 -4.80 -7.96
CA THR A 296 24.93 -5.23 -8.49
C THR A 296 24.87 -5.50 -9.99
N GLN A 297 26.02 -5.47 -10.65
CA GLN A 297 26.14 -5.81 -12.08
C GLN A 297 25.74 -7.26 -12.39
N GLY A 298 25.80 -8.17 -11.39
CA GLY A 298 25.37 -9.57 -11.52
C GLY A 298 23.85 -9.79 -11.42
N GLY A 299 23.04 -8.70 -11.43
CA GLY A 299 21.59 -8.75 -11.34
C GLY A 299 21.07 -9.05 -9.94
N TRP A 300 21.91 -8.93 -8.91
CA TRP A 300 21.48 -9.04 -7.53
C TRP A 300 20.96 -7.71 -7.00
N THR A 301 19.87 -7.78 -6.27
CA THR A 301 19.31 -6.67 -5.48
C THR A 301 19.24 -7.11 -4.02
N PHE A 302 19.72 -6.26 -3.13
CA PHE A 302 19.61 -6.42 -1.68
C PHE A 302 18.89 -5.20 -1.13
N ILE A 303 17.86 -5.43 -0.29
CA ILE A 303 17.13 -4.36 0.40
C ILE A 303 17.09 -4.71 1.88
N ALA A 304 17.37 -3.71 2.72
CA ALA A 304 17.09 -3.76 4.15
C ALA A 304 16.38 -2.46 4.53
N GLN A 305 15.24 -2.56 5.17
CA GLN A 305 14.46 -1.39 5.62
C GLN A 305 13.88 -1.66 7.00
N GLY A 306 13.95 -0.66 7.86
CA GLY A 306 13.35 -0.64 9.19
C GLY A 306 12.41 0.54 9.35
N LEU A 307 11.46 0.40 10.26
CA LEU A 307 10.48 1.40 10.63
C LEU A 307 10.23 1.33 12.14
N ASP A 308 10.23 2.48 12.81
CA ASP A 308 9.97 2.64 14.24
C ASP A 308 9.03 3.83 14.44
N GLY A 309 7.96 3.65 15.22
CA GLY A 309 6.97 4.69 15.42
C GLY A 309 5.96 4.38 16.51
N ASP A 310 4.97 5.22 16.59
CA ASP A 310 3.81 5.05 17.46
C ASP A 310 2.56 5.68 16.84
N THR A 311 1.41 5.14 17.24
CA THR A 311 0.11 5.75 17.02
C THR A 311 -0.65 5.83 18.33
N LEU A 312 -1.46 6.86 18.51
CA LEU A 312 -2.19 7.06 19.77
C LEU A 312 -3.56 7.70 19.56
N ILE A 313 -4.46 7.41 20.50
CA ILE A 313 -5.73 8.08 20.67
C ILE A 313 -5.87 8.57 22.11
N ALA A 314 -6.64 9.63 22.33
CA ALA A 314 -6.90 10.15 23.68
C ALA A 314 -8.37 10.59 23.86
N PRO A 315 -9.36 9.75 23.53
CA PRO A 315 -10.77 10.11 23.66
C PRO A 315 -11.14 10.33 25.13
N HIS A 316 -11.88 11.41 25.42
CA HIS A 316 -12.37 11.71 26.76
C HIS A 316 -11.30 11.72 27.89
N GLY A 317 -10.04 12.05 27.55
CA GLY A 317 -8.94 12.06 28.51
C GLY A 317 -8.28 10.70 28.76
N PHE A 318 -8.72 9.65 28.12
CA PHE A 318 -8.11 8.32 28.12
C PHE A 318 -7.04 8.24 27.05
N MET A 319 -5.79 8.00 27.41
CA MET A 319 -4.71 7.88 26.44
C MET A 319 -4.34 6.42 26.24
N ILE A 320 -4.43 5.95 25.00
CA ILE A 320 -3.98 4.64 24.58
C ILE A 320 -2.96 4.84 23.47
N ARG A 321 -1.81 4.20 23.57
CA ARG A 321 -0.70 4.32 22.64
C ARG A 321 -0.26 2.94 22.16
N TRP A 322 0.07 2.84 20.88
CA TRP A 322 0.62 1.64 20.23
C TRP A 322 1.99 1.96 19.62
N PRO A 323 3.09 1.84 20.40
CA PRO A 323 4.43 1.80 19.80
C PRO A 323 4.53 0.60 18.85
N PHE A 324 5.18 0.79 17.72
CA PHE A 324 5.34 -0.27 16.72
C PHE A 324 6.72 -0.24 16.07
N ARG A 325 7.18 -1.42 15.65
CA ARG A 325 8.43 -1.63 14.90
C ARG A 325 8.23 -2.68 13.84
N ALA A 326 8.83 -2.45 12.68
CA ALA A 326 8.93 -3.47 11.65
C ALA A 326 10.24 -3.32 10.89
N GLY A 327 10.72 -4.41 10.33
CA GLY A 327 11.87 -4.42 9.45
C GLY A 327 11.85 -5.62 8.53
N PHE A 328 12.47 -5.48 7.36
CA PHE A 328 12.65 -6.60 6.46
C PHE A 328 14.01 -6.57 5.79
N GLY A 329 14.46 -7.76 5.39
CA GLY A 329 15.57 -7.99 4.50
C GLY A 329 15.09 -8.74 3.27
N LEU A 330 15.44 -8.26 2.09
CA LEU A 330 15.10 -8.88 0.81
C LEU A 330 16.35 -9.08 -0.03
N VAL A 331 16.47 -10.27 -0.63
CA VAL A 331 17.42 -10.57 -1.67
C VAL A 331 16.70 -11.01 -2.92
N SER A 332 17.07 -10.47 -4.07
CA SER A 332 16.54 -10.85 -5.36
C SER A 332 17.65 -10.99 -6.37
N ARG A 333 17.49 -11.92 -7.30
CA ARG A 333 18.39 -12.06 -8.44
C ARG A 333 17.61 -12.17 -9.73
N ARG A 334 17.90 -11.28 -10.66
CA ARG A 334 17.42 -11.35 -12.04
C ARG A 334 18.49 -11.95 -12.95
N PHE A 335 18.09 -12.96 -13.72
CA PHE A 335 18.95 -13.59 -14.73
C PHE A 335 18.13 -13.89 -16.00
N GLY A 336 18.36 -13.07 -17.01
CA GLY A 336 17.57 -13.08 -18.24
C GLY A 336 16.10 -12.70 -17.94
N ARG A 337 15.19 -13.62 -18.24
CA ARG A 337 13.74 -13.46 -18.03
C ARG A 337 13.26 -13.99 -16.67
N HIS A 338 14.15 -14.47 -15.83
CA HIS A 338 13.83 -15.09 -14.56
C HIS A 338 14.21 -14.16 -13.40
N THR A 339 13.40 -14.14 -12.35
CA THR A 339 13.68 -13.45 -11.10
C THR A 339 13.40 -14.40 -9.95
N LEU A 340 14.35 -14.58 -9.06
CA LEU A 340 14.21 -15.31 -7.80
C LEU A 340 14.36 -14.31 -6.67
N SER A 341 13.46 -14.37 -5.68
CA SER A 341 13.46 -13.46 -4.54
C SER A 341 13.19 -14.21 -3.26
N ALA A 342 13.80 -13.75 -2.17
CA ALA A 342 13.50 -14.18 -0.82
C ALA A 342 13.45 -12.95 0.09
N ARG A 343 12.48 -12.92 1.02
CA ARG A 343 12.31 -11.86 2.00
C ARG A 343 12.04 -12.45 3.37
N TYR A 344 12.61 -11.82 4.39
CA TYR A 344 12.31 -12.07 5.79
C TYR A 344 11.81 -10.77 6.41
N ASP A 345 10.66 -10.84 7.07
CA ASP A 345 10.03 -9.74 7.80
C ASP A 345 10.03 -10.04 9.30
N ARG A 346 10.22 -9.02 10.11
CA ARG A 346 10.02 -9.04 11.55
C ARG A 346 9.22 -7.82 11.97
N PHE A 347 8.21 -8.00 12.82
CA PHE A 347 7.32 -6.92 13.23
C PHE A 347 6.84 -7.10 14.67
N TRP A 348 6.40 -5.96 15.23
CA TRP A 348 5.93 -5.89 16.61
C TRP A 348 5.08 -4.63 16.81
N VAL A 349 3.97 -4.77 17.55
CA VAL A 349 3.08 -3.71 18.01
C VAL A 349 2.78 -3.97 19.48
N HIS A 350 2.80 -2.94 20.31
CA HIS A 350 2.53 -3.06 21.74
C HIS A 350 1.47 -2.04 22.17
N VAL A 351 0.51 -2.46 23.02
CA VAL A 351 -0.47 -1.56 23.61
C VAL A 351 0.01 -1.02 24.94
N GLN A 352 -0.18 0.27 25.16
CA GLN A 352 0.07 0.96 26.43
C GLN A 352 -1.17 1.76 26.84
N GLY A 353 -1.55 1.72 28.11
CA GLY A 353 -2.72 2.45 28.65
C GLY A 353 -4.01 1.63 28.72
N LEU A 354 -3.94 0.33 28.44
CA LEU A 354 -5.00 -0.65 28.75
C LEU A 354 -4.46 -1.70 29.71
N ASP A 355 -5.37 -2.27 30.52
CA ASP A 355 -5.05 -3.44 31.34
C ASP A 355 -4.91 -4.65 30.40
N GLY A 356 -3.74 -5.29 30.41
CA GLY A 356 -3.43 -6.44 29.59
C GLY A 356 -2.25 -6.22 28.63
N ASP A 357 -1.74 -7.32 28.07
CA ASP A 357 -0.59 -7.32 27.17
C ASP A 357 -1.07 -7.30 25.69
N GLY A 358 -1.71 -6.23 25.26
CA GLY A 358 -2.23 -6.05 23.90
C GLY A 358 -1.16 -6.07 22.79
N THR A 359 -0.21 -7.00 22.86
CA THR A 359 0.92 -7.09 21.93
C THR A 359 0.60 -7.96 20.73
N GLN A 360 1.02 -7.52 19.57
CA GLN A 360 1.22 -8.37 18.40
C GLN A 360 2.72 -8.47 18.13
N SER A 361 3.22 -9.68 17.91
CA SER A 361 4.57 -9.87 17.39
C SER A 361 4.60 -10.98 16.37
N GLY A 362 5.52 -10.89 15.40
CA GLY A 362 5.60 -11.93 14.39
C GLY A 362 6.78 -11.80 13.47
N HIS A 363 6.87 -12.77 12.59
CA HIS A 363 7.82 -12.79 11.47
C HIS A 363 7.20 -13.50 10.27
N ALA A 364 7.73 -13.21 9.10
CA ALA A 364 7.32 -13.88 7.89
C ALA A 364 8.49 -14.23 6.99
N TRP A 365 8.32 -15.30 6.23
CA TRP A 365 9.19 -15.70 5.14
C TRP A 365 8.42 -15.64 3.84
N THR A 366 9.01 -15.05 2.82
CA THR A 366 8.48 -15.01 1.46
C THR A 366 9.53 -15.53 0.50
N ALA A 367 9.15 -16.47 -0.36
CA ALA A 367 9.97 -16.92 -1.49
C ALA A 367 9.16 -16.76 -2.77
N ALA A 368 9.74 -16.13 -3.78
CA ALA A 368 9.05 -15.85 -5.03
C ALA A 368 9.93 -16.16 -6.24
N TYR A 369 9.28 -16.66 -7.27
CA TYR A 369 9.85 -16.82 -8.61
C TYR A 369 8.98 -16.11 -9.62
N ALA A 370 9.57 -15.35 -10.53
CA ALA A 370 8.86 -14.72 -11.64
C ALA A 370 9.57 -15.00 -12.97
N PHE A 371 8.75 -15.18 -14.01
CA PHE A 371 9.17 -15.39 -15.38
C PHE A 371 8.49 -14.40 -16.31
N ASP A 372 9.28 -13.57 -17.00
CA ASP A 372 8.80 -12.60 -17.98
C ASP A 372 8.70 -13.30 -19.36
N ALA A 373 7.50 -13.75 -19.73
CA ALA A 373 7.21 -14.43 -20.99
C ALA A 373 6.96 -13.43 -22.13
N GLY A 374 7.98 -12.66 -22.49
CA GLY A 374 7.92 -11.57 -23.46
C GLY A 374 7.67 -10.21 -22.83
N ALA A 375 7.14 -9.26 -23.62
CA ALA A 375 6.95 -7.89 -23.18
C ALA A 375 5.68 -7.69 -22.31
N HIS A 376 4.70 -8.58 -22.45
CA HIS A 376 3.36 -8.38 -21.90
C HIS A 376 2.97 -9.36 -20.80
N TRP A 377 3.60 -10.52 -20.74
CA TRP A 377 3.23 -11.59 -19.84
C TRP A 377 4.25 -11.81 -18.74
N ARG A 378 3.78 -11.90 -17.53
CA ARG A 378 4.56 -12.32 -16.36
C ARG A 378 3.82 -13.42 -15.62
N VAL A 379 4.52 -14.52 -15.35
CA VAL A 379 4.05 -15.62 -14.50
C VAL A 379 4.85 -15.57 -13.21
N SER A 380 4.18 -15.59 -12.07
CA SER A 380 4.83 -15.52 -10.75
C SER A 380 4.29 -16.61 -9.85
N LEU A 381 5.17 -17.27 -9.12
CA LEU A 381 4.85 -18.19 -8.04
C LEU A 381 5.40 -17.61 -6.73
N GLU A 382 4.57 -17.53 -5.72
CA GLU A 382 4.97 -17.06 -4.39
C GLU A 382 4.50 -18.03 -3.31
N TRP A 383 5.38 -18.29 -2.36
CA TRP A 383 5.11 -18.88 -1.07
C TRP A 383 5.35 -17.85 0.01
N LEU A 384 4.35 -17.62 0.83
CA LEU A 384 4.37 -16.73 1.99
C LEU A 384 3.97 -17.53 3.23
N GLN A 385 4.73 -17.40 4.30
CA GLN A 385 4.41 -17.95 5.61
C GLN A 385 4.56 -16.89 6.67
N VAL A 386 3.50 -16.64 7.43
CA VAL A 386 3.44 -15.72 8.56
C VAL A 386 3.30 -16.52 9.85
N THR A 387 4.10 -16.19 10.83
CA THR A 387 3.94 -16.69 12.20
C THR A 387 3.78 -15.49 13.11
N SER A 388 2.66 -15.41 13.83
CA SER A 388 2.37 -14.27 14.70
C SER A 388 1.65 -14.68 15.98
N ASP A 389 1.97 -13.98 17.05
CA ASP A 389 1.19 -13.94 18.27
C ASP A 389 0.36 -12.65 18.25
N SER A 390 -0.95 -12.73 18.49
CA SER A 390 -1.84 -11.57 18.52
C SER A 390 -2.83 -11.68 19.66
N TYR A 391 -2.73 -10.74 20.59
CA TYR A 391 -3.64 -10.62 21.72
C TYR A 391 -5.09 -10.32 21.24
N ASN A 392 -5.25 -9.46 20.26
CA ASN A 392 -6.58 -9.14 19.71
C ASN A 392 -7.26 -10.36 19.10
N ARG A 393 -6.51 -11.29 18.51
CA ARG A 393 -7.04 -12.56 17.99
C ARG A 393 -7.67 -13.38 19.12
N GLN A 394 -7.03 -13.40 20.28
CA GLN A 394 -7.52 -14.14 21.43
C GLN A 394 -8.71 -13.44 22.11
N GLU A 395 -8.58 -12.15 22.41
CA GLU A 395 -9.55 -11.40 23.20
C GLU A 395 -10.81 -11.01 22.42
N LEU A 396 -10.69 -10.61 21.15
CA LEU A 396 -11.82 -10.12 20.38
C LEU A 396 -12.57 -11.24 19.65
N TYR A 397 -11.87 -12.31 19.29
CA TYR A 397 -12.44 -13.39 18.45
C TYR A 397 -12.40 -14.78 19.10
N GLY A 398 -11.82 -14.91 20.31
CA GLY A 398 -11.69 -16.19 21.00
C GLY A 398 -10.80 -17.20 20.24
N GLY A 399 -9.94 -16.71 19.34
CA GLY A 399 -9.00 -17.52 18.58
C GLY A 399 -7.72 -17.81 19.35
N PRO A 400 -6.79 -18.59 18.76
CA PRO A 400 -5.51 -18.88 19.39
C PRO A 400 -4.61 -17.60 19.42
N LEU A 401 -3.85 -17.41 20.50
CA LEU A 401 -2.86 -16.34 20.60
C LEU A 401 -1.84 -16.46 19.46
N ALA A 402 -1.27 -17.67 19.28
CA ALA A 402 -0.30 -17.97 18.25
C ALA A 402 -0.99 -18.53 17.00
N ALA A 403 -0.61 -18.01 15.83
CA ALA A 403 -1.04 -18.54 14.54
C ALA A 403 0.13 -18.67 13.57
N ARG A 404 0.04 -19.67 12.71
CA ARG A 404 0.92 -19.85 11.55
C ARG A 404 0.06 -19.99 10.32
N GLU A 405 0.25 -19.08 9.38
CA GLU A 405 -0.55 -18.96 8.17
C GLU A 405 0.36 -19.12 6.96
N THR A 406 -0.05 -19.94 6.00
CA THR A 406 0.69 -20.19 4.77
C THR A 406 -0.18 -19.89 3.57
N GLN A 407 0.35 -19.15 2.62
CA GLN A 407 -0.30 -18.80 1.36
C GLN A 407 0.63 -19.10 0.20
N VAL A 408 0.11 -19.84 -0.80
CA VAL A 408 0.79 -20.08 -2.07
C VAL A 408 -0.04 -19.46 -3.18
N GLN A 409 0.59 -18.66 -4.03
CA GLN A 409 -0.07 -18.00 -5.15
C GLN A 409 0.67 -18.29 -6.46
N LEU A 410 -0.06 -18.71 -7.48
CA LEU A 410 0.39 -18.70 -8.87
C LEU A 410 -0.34 -17.58 -9.61
N ALA A 411 0.38 -16.54 -9.99
CA ALA A 411 -0.16 -15.37 -10.66
C ALA A 411 0.22 -15.35 -12.14
N VAL A 412 -0.73 -14.97 -12.99
CA VAL A 412 -0.50 -14.66 -14.40
C VAL A 412 -0.94 -13.23 -14.64
N ARG A 413 0.01 -12.37 -14.99
CA ARG A 413 -0.22 -10.97 -15.31
C ARG A 413 -0.06 -10.73 -16.80
N TYR A 414 -1.02 -10.02 -17.36
CA TYR A 414 -0.94 -9.44 -18.70
C TYR A 414 -0.91 -7.92 -18.59
N ALA A 415 0.05 -7.27 -19.25
CA ALA A 415 0.20 -5.82 -19.22
C ALA A 415 0.33 -5.25 -20.63
N LEU A 416 -0.27 -4.10 -20.84
CA LEU A 416 -0.25 -3.33 -22.07
C LEU A 416 0.10 -1.87 -21.75
N GLY A 417 0.73 -1.17 -22.69
CA GLY A 417 0.96 0.26 -22.54
C GLY A 417 2.21 0.77 -23.25
N SER A 418 2.34 2.09 -23.26
CA SER A 418 3.51 2.79 -23.77
C SER A 418 4.72 2.67 -22.85
N ALA A 419 4.49 2.48 -21.55
CA ALA A 419 5.53 2.34 -20.53
C ALA A 419 6.26 0.99 -20.52
N LEU A 420 5.81 0.01 -21.31
CA LEU A 420 6.40 -1.33 -21.41
C LEU A 420 7.46 -1.46 -22.51
N ARG A 421 7.89 -0.36 -23.13
CA ARG A 421 8.86 -0.30 -24.23
C ARG A 421 10.27 0.01 -23.76
#